data_cc9d0794d446fdad2194f643f2f15b79
#
_entry.id   cc9d0794d446fdad2194f643f2f15b79
#
_cell.length_a   1.000
_cell.length_b   1.000
_cell.length_c   1.000
_cell.angle_alpha   90.00
_cell.angle_beta   90.00
_cell.angle_gamma   90.00
#
_symmetry.space_group_name_H-M   'P 1'
#
loop_
_entity.id
_entity.type
_entity.pdbx_description
1 polymer ?
#
loop_
_entity_poly.entity_id
_entity_poly.type
_entity_poly.pdbx_seq_one_letter_code
_entity_poly.pdbx_strand_id
1 'polypeptide(L)'
;SQNAALWTLKTVLIDALKLLHPYMPFITEEIFCTIQNEEESIMISKWPEYSEDRAFPAEEKAIETIKEAVRGIRNIRTEMNVAPSRKASVYVVSENDEIRRIFEEGKLFFASLAYANEIMIQADKTGIAEDAVSVVIPGATLYIPFAELVDIAQEIERLKKQLEREQEWKPY
;
A
#
# COMPACT_ATOMS: atom_id res chain seq x y z
N SER A 1 -6.43 19.24 -3.87
CA SER A 1 -7.81 19.39 -4.42
C SER A 1 -8.05 18.32 -5.49
N GLN A 2 -9.32 18.00 -5.76
CA GLN A 2 -9.69 17.01 -6.78
C GLN A 2 -9.14 17.39 -8.17
N ASN A 3 -9.16 18.66 -8.52
CA ASN A 3 -8.62 19.16 -9.80
C ASN A 3 -7.11 18.94 -9.94
N ALA A 4 -6.35 19.08 -8.86
CA ALA A 4 -4.91 18.81 -8.88
C ALA A 4 -4.63 17.32 -9.13
N ALA A 5 -5.38 16.43 -8.49
CA ALA A 5 -5.25 14.99 -8.71
C ALA A 5 -5.60 14.59 -10.16
N LEU A 6 -6.68 15.12 -10.71
CA LEU A 6 -7.09 14.89 -12.10
C LEU A 6 -6.05 15.44 -13.10
N TRP A 7 -5.51 16.62 -12.83
CA TRP A 7 -4.45 17.19 -13.65
C TRP A 7 -3.19 16.30 -13.64
N THR A 8 -2.77 15.87 -12.47
CA THR A 8 -1.60 14.98 -12.33
C THR A 8 -1.82 13.66 -13.07
N LEU A 9 -2.99 13.04 -12.88
CA LEU A 9 -3.35 11.80 -13.58
C LEU A 9 -3.33 11.97 -15.09
N LYS A 10 -3.95 13.05 -15.62
CA LYS A 10 -3.96 13.35 -17.06
C LYS A 10 -2.54 13.53 -17.58
N THR A 11 -1.70 14.31 -16.90
CA THR A 11 -0.32 14.59 -17.32
C THR A 11 0.52 13.32 -17.36
N VAL A 12 0.49 12.52 -16.28
CA VAL A 12 1.24 11.26 -16.20
C VAL A 12 0.75 10.26 -17.25
N LEU A 13 -0.57 10.18 -17.47
CA LEU A 13 -1.13 9.28 -18.49
C LEU A 13 -0.69 9.68 -19.89
N ILE A 14 -0.75 10.98 -20.24
CA ILE A 14 -0.31 11.48 -21.55
C ILE A 14 1.16 11.16 -21.77
N ASP A 15 2.03 11.44 -20.80
CA ASP A 15 3.46 11.16 -20.92
C ASP A 15 3.72 9.65 -21.06
N ALA A 16 3.00 8.82 -20.30
CA ALA A 16 3.10 7.36 -20.42
C ALA A 16 2.64 6.86 -21.80
N LEU A 17 1.56 7.40 -22.36
CA LEU A 17 1.09 7.05 -23.71
C LEU A 17 2.13 7.40 -24.77
N LYS A 18 2.79 8.56 -24.67
CA LYS A 18 3.86 8.97 -25.56
C LYS A 18 5.04 7.99 -25.51
N LEU A 19 5.45 7.58 -24.30
CA LEU A 19 6.54 6.61 -24.13
C LEU A 19 6.18 5.19 -24.64
N LEU A 20 4.92 4.80 -24.56
CA LEU A 20 4.43 3.51 -25.06
C LEU A 20 4.13 3.48 -26.56
N HIS A 21 3.92 4.65 -27.17
CA HIS A 21 3.48 4.75 -28.56
C HIS A 21 4.34 3.97 -29.56
N PRO A 22 5.67 3.93 -29.47
CA PRO A 22 6.51 3.13 -30.40
C PRO A 22 6.21 1.64 -30.36
N TYR A 23 5.66 1.12 -29.26
CA TYR A 23 5.37 -0.30 -29.08
C TYR A 23 3.90 -0.65 -29.37
N MET A 24 3.00 0.30 -29.11
CA MET A 24 1.54 0.09 -29.22
C MET A 24 0.86 1.30 -29.88
N PRO A 25 1.13 1.58 -31.18
CA PRO A 25 0.73 2.86 -31.80
C PRO A 25 -0.78 3.07 -31.87
N PHE A 26 -1.54 2.04 -32.17
CA PHE A 26 -2.99 2.19 -32.38
C PHE A 26 -3.74 2.52 -31.10
N ILE A 27 -3.51 1.75 -30.05
CA ILE A 27 -4.23 1.94 -28.77
C ILE A 27 -3.82 3.23 -28.07
N THR A 28 -2.53 3.61 -28.12
CA THR A 28 -2.05 4.84 -27.51
C THR A 28 -2.56 6.07 -28.24
N GLU A 29 -2.67 6.04 -29.57
CA GLU A 29 -3.30 7.10 -30.36
C GLU A 29 -4.77 7.28 -29.99
N GLU A 30 -5.55 6.20 -29.96
CA GLU A 30 -6.97 6.23 -29.64
C GLU A 30 -7.23 6.82 -28.25
N ILE A 31 -6.47 6.37 -27.25
CA ILE A 31 -6.61 6.89 -25.88
C ILE A 31 -6.18 8.36 -25.84
N PHE A 32 -5.05 8.71 -26.45
CA PHE A 32 -4.54 10.08 -26.47
C PHE A 32 -5.56 11.06 -27.04
N CYS A 33 -6.13 10.78 -28.22
CA CYS A 33 -7.14 11.61 -28.85
C CYS A 33 -8.46 11.68 -28.07
N THR A 34 -8.73 10.68 -27.23
CA THR A 34 -9.94 10.68 -26.39
C THR A 34 -9.78 11.57 -25.14
N ILE A 35 -8.60 11.60 -24.53
CA ILE A 35 -8.38 12.30 -23.24
C ILE A 35 -7.95 13.76 -23.38
N GLN A 36 -7.58 14.19 -24.58
CA GLN A 36 -7.22 15.58 -24.86
C GLN A 36 -7.68 15.98 -26.29
N ASN A 37 -7.88 17.28 -26.52
CA ASN A 37 -8.31 17.85 -27.79
C ASN A 37 -7.37 18.96 -28.28
N GLU A 38 -6.19 19.10 -27.69
CA GLU A 38 -5.24 20.18 -27.97
C GLU A 38 -4.34 19.83 -29.17
N GLU A 39 -4.08 18.54 -29.37
CA GLU A 39 -3.24 18.02 -30.47
C GLU A 39 -4.01 16.95 -31.24
N GLU A 40 -3.89 16.96 -32.59
CA GLU A 40 -4.60 16.04 -33.47
C GLU A 40 -4.11 14.59 -33.36
N SER A 41 -2.84 14.39 -33.02
CA SER A 41 -2.21 13.07 -32.97
C SER A 41 -1.04 13.06 -31.99
N ILE A 42 -0.83 11.93 -31.34
CA ILE A 42 0.33 11.68 -30.50
C ILE A 42 1.64 11.73 -31.31
N MET A 43 1.59 11.39 -32.60
CA MET A 43 2.71 11.36 -33.51
C MET A 43 3.40 12.73 -33.69
N ILE A 44 2.62 13.81 -33.59
CA ILE A 44 3.12 15.20 -33.75
C ILE A 44 3.36 15.89 -32.40
N SER A 45 3.04 15.22 -31.32
CA SER A 45 3.22 15.75 -29.97
C SER A 45 4.68 15.74 -29.55
N LYS A 46 5.09 16.68 -28.67
CA LYS A 46 6.44 16.71 -28.12
C LYS A 46 6.69 15.49 -27.24
N TRP A 47 7.90 14.95 -27.36
CA TRP A 47 8.37 13.89 -26.48
C TRP A 47 8.47 14.36 -25.03
N PRO A 48 8.13 13.51 -24.03
CA PRO A 48 8.29 13.89 -22.64
C PRO A 48 9.75 14.20 -22.29
N GLU A 49 9.96 15.31 -21.64
CA GLU A 49 11.28 15.74 -21.19
C GLU A 49 11.33 15.78 -19.65
N TYR A 50 12.47 15.43 -19.09
CA TYR A 50 12.70 15.56 -17.66
C TYR A 50 12.69 17.03 -17.24
N SER A 51 12.04 17.34 -16.12
CA SER A 51 12.01 18.66 -15.51
C SER A 51 12.26 18.54 -14.01
N GLU A 52 13.28 19.26 -13.51
CA GLU A 52 13.58 19.33 -12.07
C GLU A 52 12.41 19.90 -11.25
N ASP A 53 11.60 20.79 -11.85
CA ASP A 53 10.42 21.37 -11.19
C ASP A 53 9.33 20.33 -10.88
N ARG A 54 9.43 19.14 -11.47
CA ARG A 54 8.53 17.99 -11.24
C ARG A 54 9.18 16.87 -10.43
N ALA A 55 10.38 17.08 -9.91
CA ALA A 55 11.05 16.14 -9.02
C ALA A 55 10.73 16.48 -7.56
N PHE A 56 10.17 15.52 -6.84
CA PHE A 56 9.73 15.66 -5.44
C PHE A 56 10.39 14.58 -4.57
N PRO A 57 11.73 14.62 -4.37
CA PRO A 57 12.45 13.51 -3.71
C PRO A 57 12.04 13.28 -2.25
N ALA A 58 11.60 14.33 -1.55
CA ALA A 58 11.13 14.20 -0.18
C ALA A 58 9.78 13.45 -0.11
N GLU A 59 8.86 13.82 -0.99
CA GLU A 59 7.54 13.20 -1.11
C GLU A 59 7.65 11.76 -1.64
N GLU A 60 8.57 11.52 -2.58
CA GLU A 60 8.87 10.18 -3.08
C GLU A 60 9.33 9.27 -1.93
N LYS A 61 10.30 9.72 -1.13
CA LYS A 61 10.78 8.98 0.04
C LYS A 61 9.66 8.74 1.06
N ALA A 62 8.80 9.73 1.28
CA ALA A 62 7.65 9.60 2.18
C ALA A 62 6.68 8.51 1.69
N ILE A 63 6.34 8.51 0.40
CA ILE A 63 5.46 7.49 -0.20
C ILE A 63 6.13 6.11 -0.19
N GLU A 64 7.42 6.00 -0.45
CA GLU A 64 8.13 4.71 -0.36
C GLU A 64 8.05 4.13 1.07
N THR A 65 8.22 4.96 2.10
CA THR A 65 8.06 4.53 3.50
C THR A 65 6.65 3.97 3.76
N ILE A 66 5.60 4.65 3.28
CA ILE A 66 4.22 4.16 3.39
C ILE A 66 4.02 2.86 2.62
N LYS A 67 4.58 2.74 1.40
CA LYS A 67 4.50 1.52 0.57
C LYS A 67 5.16 0.32 1.26
N GLU A 68 6.31 0.51 1.89
CA GLU A 68 6.98 -0.54 2.67
C GLU A 68 6.12 -1.00 3.85
N ALA A 69 5.53 -0.06 4.58
CA ALA A 69 4.60 -0.35 5.67
C ALA A 69 3.38 -1.15 5.18
N VAL A 70 2.73 -0.72 4.11
CA VAL A 70 1.59 -1.43 3.51
C VAL A 70 1.98 -2.83 3.06
N ARG A 71 3.14 -2.98 2.41
CA ARG A 71 3.67 -4.28 1.97
C ARG A 71 3.90 -5.21 3.14
N GLY A 72 4.55 -4.73 4.21
CA GLY A 72 4.79 -5.51 5.41
C GLY A 72 3.50 -5.98 6.07
N ILE A 73 2.51 -5.12 6.22
CA ILE A 73 1.19 -5.49 6.77
C ILE A 73 0.49 -6.52 5.89
N ARG A 74 0.49 -6.35 4.56
CA ARG A 74 -0.13 -7.31 3.64
C ARG A 74 0.55 -8.67 3.66
N ASN A 75 1.87 -8.72 3.78
CA ASN A 75 2.62 -9.96 3.90
C ASN A 75 2.21 -10.73 5.16
N ILE A 76 2.21 -10.09 6.33
CA ILE A 76 1.75 -10.71 7.57
C ILE A 76 0.31 -11.20 7.47
N ARG A 77 -0.60 -10.39 6.91
CA ARG A 77 -2.00 -10.79 6.72
C ARG A 77 -2.12 -12.01 5.81
N THR A 78 -1.27 -12.12 4.80
CA THR A 78 -1.23 -13.29 3.90
C THR A 78 -0.68 -14.53 4.62
N GLU A 79 0.40 -14.39 5.36
CA GLU A 79 1.00 -15.47 6.15
C GLU A 79 0.04 -16.02 7.20
N MET A 80 -0.76 -15.14 7.82
CA MET A 80 -1.76 -15.49 8.81
C MET A 80 -3.12 -15.85 8.20
N ASN A 81 -3.23 -15.86 6.86
CA ASN A 81 -4.45 -16.18 6.13
C ASN A 81 -5.67 -15.30 6.50
N VAL A 82 -5.43 -14.01 6.78
CA VAL A 82 -6.45 -13.03 7.19
C VAL A 82 -7.24 -12.54 5.98
N ALA A 83 -8.56 -12.67 6.04
CA ALA A 83 -9.43 -12.19 4.96
C ALA A 83 -9.30 -10.67 4.75
N PRO A 84 -9.32 -10.16 3.50
CA PRO A 84 -9.24 -8.72 3.20
C PRO A 84 -10.35 -7.87 3.84
N SER A 85 -11.53 -8.47 4.06
CA SER A 85 -12.68 -7.82 4.70
C SER A 85 -12.47 -7.57 6.20
N ARG A 86 -11.55 -8.30 6.84
CA ARG A 86 -11.26 -8.13 8.26
C ARG A 86 -10.31 -6.96 8.45
N LYS A 87 -10.80 -5.87 9.01
CA LYS A 87 -10.01 -4.70 9.35
C LYS A 87 -9.43 -4.85 10.76
N ALA A 88 -8.22 -4.28 10.97
CA ALA A 88 -7.53 -4.32 12.25
C ALA A 88 -6.96 -2.93 12.58
N SER A 89 -6.75 -2.66 13.85
CA SER A 89 -6.04 -1.47 14.31
C SER A 89 -4.54 -1.62 14.03
N VAL A 90 -3.90 -0.55 13.60
CA VAL A 90 -2.47 -0.50 13.33
C VAL A 90 -1.81 0.57 14.18
N TYR A 91 -0.83 0.18 14.96
CA TYR A 91 0.00 1.08 15.74
C TYR A 91 1.31 1.32 15.01
N VAL A 92 1.62 2.58 14.73
CA VAL A 92 2.90 2.99 14.12
C VAL A 92 3.77 3.58 15.23
N VAL A 93 4.85 2.90 15.56
CA VAL A 93 5.79 3.33 16.59
C VAL A 93 7.07 3.79 15.93
N SER A 94 7.44 5.05 16.15
CA SER A 94 8.70 5.62 15.67
C SER A 94 9.20 6.72 16.61
N GLU A 95 10.47 6.71 16.95
CA GLU A 95 11.13 7.80 17.67
C GLU A 95 11.36 9.02 16.77
N ASN A 96 11.36 8.84 15.45
CA ASN A 96 11.59 9.89 14.47
C ASN A 96 10.31 10.68 14.18
N ASP A 97 10.32 11.97 14.50
CA ASP A 97 9.22 12.91 14.28
C ASP A 97 8.84 13.03 12.79
N GLU A 98 9.82 13.00 11.89
CA GLU A 98 9.59 13.09 10.45
C GLU A 98 8.76 11.89 9.96
N ILE A 99 9.10 10.70 10.41
CA ILE A 99 8.36 9.48 10.04
C ILE A 99 6.95 9.50 10.61
N ARG A 100 6.78 9.92 11.88
CA ARG A 100 5.43 10.07 12.45
C ARG A 100 4.58 11.05 11.66
N ARG A 101 5.18 12.16 11.22
CA ARG A 101 4.51 13.16 10.38
C ARG A 101 4.09 12.58 9.03
N ILE A 102 4.95 11.80 8.37
CA ILE A 102 4.63 11.12 7.10
C ILE A 102 3.38 10.24 7.25
N PHE A 103 3.31 9.45 8.32
CA PHE A 103 2.15 8.60 8.57
C PHE A 103 0.90 9.39 8.95
N GLU A 104 1.03 10.52 9.66
CA GLU A 104 -0.11 11.37 10.01
C GLU A 104 -0.69 12.06 8.76
N GLU A 105 0.16 12.60 7.89
CA GLU A 105 -0.25 13.21 6.62
C GLU A 105 -0.85 12.17 5.65
N GLY A 106 -0.29 10.96 5.62
CA GLY A 106 -0.75 9.84 4.79
C GLY A 106 -1.82 8.95 5.41
N LYS A 107 -2.33 9.25 6.59
CA LYS A 107 -3.17 8.38 7.42
C LYS A 107 -4.36 7.76 6.68
N LEU A 108 -5.13 8.56 5.95
CA LEU A 108 -6.29 8.07 5.19
C LEU A 108 -5.91 7.11 4.07
N PHE A 109 -4.84 7.42 3.36
CA PHE A 109 -4.32 6.59 2.29
C PHE A 109 -3.77 5.27 2.84
N PHE A 110 -2.97 5.36 3.91
CA PHE A 110 -2.40 4.20 4.58
C PHE A 110 -3.50 3.28 5.15
N ALA A 111 -4.51 3.85 5.83
CA ALA A 111 -5.64 3.08 6.37
C ALA A 111 -6.37 2.27 5.30
N SER A 112 -6.62 2.89 4.15
CA SER A 112 -7.29 2.22 3.03
C SER A 112 -6.48 1.06 2.46
N LEU A 113 -5.17 1.26 2.26
CA LEU A 113 -4.28 0.26 1.65
C LEU A 113 -3.86 -0.86 2.59
N ALA A 114 -3.77 -0.58 3.89
CA ALA A 114 -3.40 -1.54 4.93
C ALA A 114 -4.59 -2.34 5.48
N TYR A 115 -5.81 -2.06 5.01
CA TYR A 115 -7.05 -2.61 5.56
C TYR A 115 -7.19 -2.32 7.07
N ALA A 116 -6.79 -1.11 7.49
CA ALA A 116 -6.89 -0.66 8.85
C ALA A 116 -8.24 0.03 9.10
N ASN A 117 -8.84 -0.23 10.28
CA ASN A 117 -9.99 0.53 10.79
C ASN A 117 -9.52 1.78 11.53
N GLU A 118 -8.42 1.67 12.26
CA GLU A 118 -7.83 2.74 13.03
C GLU A 118 -6.31 2.71 12.92
N ILE A 119 -5.69 3.90 12.92
CA ILE A 119 -4.23 4.06 12.92
C ILE A 119 -3.86 4.96 14.09
N MET A 120 -3.01 4.43 14.97
CA MET A 120 -2.45 5.14 16.10
C MET A 120 -0.96 5.34 15.88
N ILE A 121 -0.52 6.59 15.94
CA ILE A 121 0.88 6.97 15.70
C ILE A 121 1.45 7.46 17.03
N GLN A 122 2.53 6.84 17.48
CA GLN A 122 3.12 7.13 18.79
C GLN A 122 4.64 7.00 18.77
N ALA A 123 5.30 7.58 19.76
CA ALA A 123 6.74 7.58 19.87
C ALA A 123 7.27 6.28 20.51
N ASP A 124 6.50 5.66 21.37
CA ASP A 124 6.87 4.49 22.15
C ASP A 124 5.84 3.35 22.03
N LYS A 125 6.12 2.24 22.69
CA LYS A 125 5.30 1.01 22.64
C LYS A 125 4.20 0.99 23.72
N THR A 126 3.90 2.12 24.37
CA THR A 126 2.95 2.19 25.48
C THR A 126 1.53 1.87 25.01
N GLY A 127 0.85 0.97 25.72
CA GLY A 127 -0.53 0.59 25.42
C GLY A 127 -0.72 -0.42 24.30
N ILE A 128 0.35 -0.95 23.72
CA ILE A 128 0.30 -2.03 22.72
C ILE A 128 0.34 -3.37 23.44
N ALA A 129 -0.54 -4.29 23.06
CA ALA A 129 -0.59 -5.63 23.62
C ALA A 129 0.74 -6.39 23.36
N GLU A 130 1.16 -7.21 24.30
CA GLU A 130 2.42 -7.97 24.18
C GLU A 130 2.37 -9.02 23.05
N ASP A 131 1.19 -9.51 22.73
CA ASP A 131 0.91 -10.49 21.67
C ASP A 131 0.75 -9.83 20.28
N ALA A 132 0.92 -8.52 20.16
CA ALA A 132 0.80 -7.82 18.89
C ALA A 132 1.87 -8.28 17.89
N VAL A 133 1.43 -8.58 16.68
CA VAL A 133 2.33 -8.92 15.57
C VAL A 133 3.06 -7.68 15.11
N SER A 134 4.38 -7.76 14.97
CA SER A 134 5.22 -6.63 14.59
C SER A 134 5.73 -6.71 13.16
N VAL A 135 5.74 -5.58 12.48
CA VAL A 135 6.38 -5.36 11.17
C VAL A 135 7.44 -4.30 11.33
N VAL A 136 8.68 -4.64 11.08
CA VAL A 136 9.79 -3.68 11.12
C VAL A 136 10.01 -3.09 9.74
N ILE A 137 10.01 -1.77 9.67
CA ILE A 137 10.37 -1.01 8.47
C ILE A 137 11.51 -0.03 8.81
N PRO A 138 12.20 0.55 7.83
CA PRO A 138 13.22 1.56 8.10
C PRO A 138 12.66 2.74 8.91
N GLY A 139 13.13 2.88 10.14
CA GLY A 139 12.79 3.98 11.05
C GLY A 139 11.43 3.89 11.77
N ALA A 140 10.67 2.80 11.62
CA ALA A 140 9.45 2.56 12.39
C ALA A 140 9.19 1.08 12.62
N THR A 141 8.38 0.78 13.62
CA THR A 141 7.82 -0.55 13.83
C THR A 141 6.30 -0.46 13.88
N LEU A 142 5.64 -1.27 13.10
CA LEU A 142 4.20 -1.37 13.06
C LEU A 142 3.74 -2.53 13.94
N TYR A 143 2.67 -2.35 14.70
CA TYR A 143 2.08 -3.39 15.53
C TYR A 143 0.62 -3.56 15.19
N ILE A 144 0.18 -4.79 15.13
CA ILE A 144 -1.21 -5.17 14.87
C ILE A 144 -1.63 -6.15 15.96
N PRO A 145 -2.69 -5.89 16.75
CA PRO A 145 -3.17 -6.82 17.76
C PRO A 145 -3.53 -8.17 17.15
N PHE A 146 -2.98 -9.25 17.68
CA PHE A 146 -3.21 -10.60 17.17
C PHE A 146 -4.70 -10.98 17.17
N ALA A 147 -5.42 -10.63 18.24
CA ALA A 147 -6.84 -10.89 18.39
C ALA A 147 -7.74 -10.25 17.30
N GLU A 148 -7.25 -9.14 16.69
CA GLU A 148 -7.98 -8.50 15.59
C GLU A 148 -7.70 -9.14 14.23
N LEU A 149 -6.54 -9.80 14.07
CA LEU A 149 -6.16 -10.50 12.85
C LEU A 149 -6.85 -11.85 12.73
N VAL A 150 -6.92 -12.62 13.81
CA VAL A 150 -7.35 -14.01 13.80
C VAL A 150 -8.57 -14.18 14.70
N ASP A 151 -9.58 -14.94 14.24
CA ASP A 151 -10.61 -15.48 15.12
C ASP A 151 -10.02 -16.70 15.84
N ILE A 152 -9.59 -16.46 17.08
CA ILE A 152 -8.90 -17.47 17.89
C ILE A 152 -9.72 -18.76 18.00
N ALA A 153 -11.04 -18.66 18.11
CA ALA A 153 -11.92 -19.82 18.24
C ALA A 153 -11.95 -20.66 16.95
N GLN A 154 -12.08 -19.99 15.81
CA GLN A 154 -12.08 -20.66 14.49
C GLN A 154 -10.71 -21.28 14.17
N GLU A 155 -9.62 -20.58 14.52
CA GLU A 155 -8.27 -21.08 14.24
C GLU A 155 -7.91 -22.28 15.13
N ILE A 156 -8.32 -22.28 16.40
CA ILE A 156 -8.20 -23.45 17.29
C ILE A 156 -8.96 -24.64 16.71
N GLU A 157 -10.17 -24.43 16.22
CA GLU A 157 -10.97 -25.51 15.62
C GLU A 157 -10.33 -26.04 14.33
N ARG A 158 -9.80 -25.15 13.50
CA ARG A 158 -9.07 -25.52 12.28
C ARG A 158 -7.83 -26.35 12.59
N LEU A 159 -7.01 -25.89 13.55
CA LEU A 159 -5.79 -26.58 13.96
C LEU A 159 -6.09 -27.96 14.60
N LYS A 160 -7.17 -28.06 15.40
CA LYS A 160 -7.59 -29.36 15.95
C LYS A 160 -7.96 -30.35 14.84
N LYS A 161 -8.77 -29.91 13.86
CA LYS A 161 -9.15 -30.75 12.70
C LYS A 161 -7.91 -31.17 11.86
N GLN A 162 -6.93 -30.29 11.74
CA GLN A 162 -5.71 -30.62 11.03
C GLN A 162 -4.88 -31.64 11.78
N LEU A 163 -4.76 -31.50 13.09
CA LEU A 163 -4.04 -32.40 13.97
C LEU A 163 -4.68 -33.80 14.02
N GLU A 164 -6.02 -33.86 14.03
CA GLU A 164 -6.77 -35.12 13.93
C GLU A 164 -6.46 -35.84 12.61
N ARG A 165 -6.48 -35.12 11.47
CA ARG A 165 -6.13 -35.70 10.16
C ARG A 165 -4.70 -36.21 10.09
N GLU A 166 -3.73 -35.50 10.68
CA GLU A 166 -2.34 -35.95 10.73
C GLU A 166 -2.15 -37.18 11.64
N GLN A 167 -2.93 -37.29 12.72
CA GLN A 167 -2.93 -38.45 13.60
C GLN A 167 -3.60 -39.69 12.98
N GLU A 168 -4.60 -39.51 12.13
CA GLU A 168 -5.24 -40.57 11.37
C GLU A 168 -4.34 -41.12 10.24
N TRP A 169 -3.42 -40.26 9.73
CA TRP A 169 -2.48 -40.64 8.69
C TRP A 169 -1.26 -41.35 9.29
N LYS A 170 -1.41 -42.65 9.70
CA LYS A 170 -0.27 -43.52 10.01
C LYS A 170 0.16 -44.20 8.71
N PRO A 171 1.42 -43.96 8.23
CA PRO A 171 1.95 -44.79 7.16
C PRO A 171 2.12 -46.21 7.68
N TYR A 172 1.67 -47.19 6.89
CA TYR A 172 1.96 -48.62 7.08
C TYR A 172 3.46 -48.88 6.92
#